data_46d78419d3c96f802a5ac8b4e12a5abc
#
_entry.id   46d78419d3c96f802a5ac8b4e12a5abc
#
_cell.length_a   1.000
_cell.length_b   1.000
_cell.length_c   1.000
_cell.angle_alpha   90.00
_cell.angle_beta   90.00
_cell.angle_gamma   90.00
#
_symmetry.space_group_name_H-M   'P 1'
#
loop_
_entity.id
_entity.type
_entity.pdbx_description
1 polymer ?
#
loop_
_entity_poly.entity_id
_entity_poly.type
_entity_poly.pdbx_seq_one_letter_code
_entity_poly.pdbx_strand_id
1 'polypeptide(L)'
;MKNRLRSMFIAAVLVGTVVAGSFTAPFSVQAAKKDTTSFEDLNQSQIVEAMGPGWNLGNQLESVTDNVPEETNWGNPVITEKLIQSVKAAGFKSIRIPVSYFAKR
;
A
#
# COMPACT_ATOMS: atom_id res chain seq x y z
N MET A 1 -22.96 -47.48 -54.12
CA MET A 1 -24.00 -46.56 -54.64
C MET A 1 -23.79 -45.22 -53.97
N LYS A 2 -23.11 -44.32 -54.66
CA LYS A 2 -23.62 -43.11 -55.31
C LYS A 2 -24.62 -42.36 -54.43
N ASN A 3 -24.19 -41.18 -53.83
CA ASN A 3 -24.48 -39.94 -54.49
C ASN A 3 -23.72 -38.78 -53.88
N ARG A 4 -23.11 -38.06 -54.77
CA ARG A 4 -22.54 -36.73 -54.60
C ARG A 4 -23.68 -35.72 -54.42
N LEU A 5 -23.56 -34.74 -53.58
CA LEU A 5 -24.15 -33.45 -53.86
C LEU A 5 -23.18 -32.31 -53.48
N ARG A 6 -22.90 -31.60 -54.55
CA ARG A 6 -22.19 -30.31 -54.59
C ARG A 6 -23.13 -29.22 -54.04
N SER A 7 -22.62 -28.25 -53.37
CA SER A 7 -23.09 -26.87 -53.53
C SER A 7 -22.29 -25.96 -52.62
N MET A 8 -21.64 -25.17 -53.21
CA MET A 8 -21.71 -23.75 -53.61
C MET A 8 -21.20 -22.82 -52.51
N PHE A 9 -20.01 -22.32 -52.86
CA PHE A 9 -19.39 -21.15 -52.23
C PHE A 9 -20.26 -19.92 -52.45
N ILE A 10 -20.60 -19.22 -51.36
CA ILE A 10 -20.99 -17.82 -51.43
C ILE A 10 -19.98 -17.06 -50.59
N ALA A 11 -19.10 -16.38 -51.30
CA ALA A 11 -18.21 -15.39 -50.70
C ALA A 11 -19.04 -14.12 -50.46
N ALA A 12 -19.30 -13.84 -49.19
CA ALA A 12 -19.77 -12.51 -48.78
C ALA A 12 -18.59 -11.72 -48.26
N VAL A 13 -18.09 -10.81 -49.08
CA VAL A 13 -17.15 -9.78 -48.70
C VAL A 13 -17.92 -8.75 -47.88
N LEU A 14 -17.76 -8.79 -46.57
CA LEU A 14 -18.18 -7.71 -45.65
C LEU A 14 -17.01 -6.80 -45.43
N VAL A 15 -17.04 -5.65 -46.10
CA VAL A 15 -16.20 -4.50 -45.80
C VAL A 15 -16.68 -3.93 -44.47
N GLY A 16 -16.01 -4.32 -43.38
CA GLY A 16 -16.22 -3.75 -42.05
C GLY A 16 -15.33 -2.53 -41.84
N THR A 17 -15.92 -1.37 -41.86
CA THR A 17 -15.28 -0.10 -41.45
C THR A 17 -14.73 -0.23 -40.00
N VAL A 18 -13.40 -0.12 -39.87
CA VAL A 18 -12.73 0.00 -38.58
C VAL A 18 -13.04 1.40 -38.05
N VAL A 19 -14.00 1.49 -37.16
CA VAL A 19 -14.16 2.69 -36.30
C VAL A 19 -13.13 2.57 -35.20
N ALA A 20 -12.06 3.35 -35.30
CA ALA A 20 -11.10 3.54 -34.22
C ALA A 20 -11.81 4.32 -33.07
N GLY A 21 -12.52 3.58 -32.24
CA GLY A 21 -13.03 4.08 -30.97
C GLY A 21 -11.87 4.19 -29.98
N SER A 22 -11.40 5.41 -29.74
CA SER A 22 -10.50 5.72 -28.63
C SER A 22 -11.23 5.40 -27.32
N PHE A 23 -10.95 4.24 -26.76
CA PHE A 23 -11.38 3.91 -25.39
C PHE A 23 -10.53 4.72 -24.41
N THR A 24 -10.94 5.93 -24.14
CA THR A 24 -10.49 6.64 -22.93
C THR A 24 -11.29 6.08 -21.76
N ALA A 25 -10.76 5.04 -21.14
CA ALA A 25 -11.28 4.59 -19.85
C ALA A 25 -11.10 5.77 -18.87
N PRO A 26 -12.16 6.21 -18.18
CA PRO A 26 -11.98 7.19 -17.13
C PRO A 26 -11.13 6.58 -16.04
N PHE A 27 -9.92 7.10 -15.86
CA PHE A 27 -9.09 6.77 -14.70
C PHE A 27 -9.79 7.35 -13.48
N SER A 28 -10.68 6.56 -12.88
CA SER A 28 -11.26 6.93 -11.60
C SER A 28 -10.16 6.78 -10.54
N VAL A 29 -9.55 7.90 -10.18
CA VAL A 29 -8.81 7.99 -8.93
C VAL A 29 -9.81 7.74 -7.81
N GLN A 30 -9.88 6.53 -7.36
CA GLN A 30 -10.62 6.17 -6.18
C GLN A 30 -9.86 6.81 -5.02
N ALA A 31 -10.35 7.96 -4.56
CA ALA A 31 -9.83 8.59 -3.36
C ALA A 31 -9.80 7.53 -2.27
N ALA A 32 -8.60 7.28 -1.71
CA ALA A 32 -8.45 6.38 -0.59
C ALA A 32 -9.48 6.79 0.44
N LYS A 33 -10.39 5.88 0.77
CA LYS A 33 -11.41 6.08 1.78
C LYS A 33 -10.65 6.50 3.04
N LYS A 34 -10.77 7.77 3.42
CA LYS A 34 -10.21 8.27 4.66
C LYS A 34 -10.85 7.42 5.75
N ASP A 35 -10.06 6.51 6.30
CA ASP A 35 -10.48 5.71 7.44
C ASP A 35 -10.64 6.70 8.59
N THR A 36 -11.86 7.21 8.72
CA THR A 36 -12.26 7.93 9.91
C THR A 36 -12.43 6.86 10.99
N THR A 37 -11.29 6.41 11.55
CA THR A 37 -11.32 5.71 12.82
C THR A 37 -12.04 6.65 13.79
N SER A 38 -13.31 6.34 14.04
CA SER A 38 -14.02 6.98 15.14
C SER A 38 -13.18 6.72 16.37
N PHE A 39 -12.84 7.80 17.08
CA PHE A 39 -12.17 7.67 18.37
C PHE A 39 -13.13 6.90 19.28
N GLU A 40 -12.84 5.64 19.53
CA GLU A 40 -13.63 4.85 20.47
C GLU A 40 -13.25 5.28 21.89
N ASP A 41 -14.25 5.57 22.70
CA ASP A 41 -14.06 5.91 24.10
C ASP A 41 -13.74 4.64 24.90
N LEU A 42 -12.47 4.21 24.82
CA LEU A 42 -11.96 3.02 25.46
C LEU A 42 -11.51 3.33 26.89
N ASN A 43 -11.88 2.48 27.83
CA ASN A 43 -11.29 2.55 29.17
C ASN A 43 -9.84 2.06 29.17
N GLN A 44 -9.11 2.33 30.25
CA GLN A 44 -7.69 2.01 30.37
C GLN A 44 -7.36 0.55 30.08
N SER A 45 -8.14 -0.41 30.58
CA SER A 45 -7.91 -1.84 30.36
C SER A 45 -8.10 -2.24 28.89
N GLN A 46 -9.11 -1.66 28.25
CA GLN A 46 -9.37 -1.88 26.82
C GLN A 46 -8.26 -1.29 25.94
N ILE A 47 -7.69 -0.15 26.32
CA ILE A 47 -6.55 0.45 25.63
C ILE A 47 -5.34 -0.49 25.73
N VAL A 48 -5.01 -0.97 26.92
CA VAL A 48 -3.89 -1.91 27.13
C VAL A 48 -4.06 -3.19 26.33
N GLU A 49 -5.26 -3.76 26.32
CA GLU A 49 -5.57 -4.96 25.56
C GLU A 49 -5.46 -4.72 24.05
N ALA A 50 -5.96 -3.58 23.56
CA ALA A 50 -5.89 -3.20 22.16
C ALA A 50 -4.44 -2.95 21.70
N MET A 51 -3.59 -2.39 22.55
CA MET A 51 -2.16 -2.20 22.26
C MET A 51 -1.44 -3.53 22.01
N GLY A 52 -1.83 -4.62 22.68
CA GLY A 52 -1.25 -5.94 22.50
C GLY A 52 0.27 -5.96 22.61
N PRO A 53 0.97 -6.89 21.93
CA PRO A 53 2.42 -6.88 21.87
C PRO A 53 2.90 -5.67 21.07
N GLY A 54 3.81 -4.89 21.67
CA GLY A 54 4.40 -3.73 21.06
C GLY A 54 5.79 -4.00 20.49
N TRP A 55 6.17 -3.23 19.50
CA TRP A 55 7.50 -3.23 18.91
C TRP A 55 8.17 -1.87 19.07
N ASN A 56 9.49 -1.87 19.33
CA ASN A 56 10.25 -0.64 19.49
C ASN A 56 11.02 -0.32 18.21
N LEU A 57 10.67 0.78 17.56
CA LEU A 57 11.43 1.34 16.45
C LEU A 57 12.60 2.14 17.02
N GLY A 58 13.62 1.42 17.54
CA GLY A 58 14.80 2.03 18.16
C GLY A 58 15.94 2.26 17.19
N ASN A 59 16.84 3.16 17.57
CA ASN A 59 18.05 3.53 16.84
C ASN A 59 17.78 4.18 15.47
N GLN A 60 16.66 4.82 15.34
CA GLN A 60 16.22 5.49 14.11
C GLN A 60 16.10 7.00 14.36
N LEU A 61 14.91 7.48 14.68
CA LEU A 61 14.66 8.91 14.85
C LEU A 61 15.28 9.51 16.12
N GLU A 62 15.76 8.69 17.06
CA GLU A 62 16.55 9.11 18.20
C GLU A 62 18.06 9.09 17.94
N SER A 63 18.53 8.55 16.81
CA SER A 63 19.95 8.48 16.49
C SER A 63 20.52 9.87 16.21
N VAL A 64 21.66 10.17 16.82
CA VAL A 64 22.29 11.50 16.80
C VAL A 64 23.79 11.36 16.64
N THR A 65 24.35 12.16 15.74
CA THR A 65 25.80 12.37 15.61
C THR A 65 26.06 13.87 15.54
N ASP A 66 26.98 14.36 16.35
CA ASP A 66 27.33 15.78 16.42
C ASP A 66 26.12 16.72 16.66
N ASN A 67 25.20 16.30 17.51
CA ASN A 67 23.92 16.98 17.78
C ASN A 67 23.00 17.11 16.55
N VAL A 68 23.22 16.32 15.51
CA VAL A 68 22.33 16.25 14.34
C VAL A 68 21.54 14.94 14.40
N PRO A 69 20.21 14.99 14.59
CA PRO A 69 19.38 13.82 14.48
C PRO A 69 19.28 13.39 13.01
N GLU A 70 19.57 12.15 12.75
CA GLU A 70 19.42 11.55 11.43
C GLU A 70 19.16 10.06 11.57
N GLU A 71 18.22 9.56 10.79
CA GLU A 71 17.69 8.21 10.86
C GLU A 71 18.78 7.12 10.70
N THR A 72 19.86 7.44 9.99
CA THR A 72 20.91 6.48 9.61
C THR A 72 22.21 6.62 10.41
N ASN A 73 22.27 7.58 11.33
CA ASN A 73 23.51 7.92 12.06
C ASN A 73 24.18 6.73 12.76
N TRP A 74 23.39 5.77 13.27
CA TRP A 74 23.93 4.60 13.98
C TRP A 74 23.95 3.33 13.12
N GLY A 75 23.95 3.50 11.78
CA GLY A 75 24.14 2.43 10.81
C GLY A 75 22.87 1.64 10.47
N ASN A 76 21.72 2.10 10.93
CA ASN A 76 20.45 1.49 10.54
C ASN A 76 20.01 1.98 9.14
N PRO A 77 19.32 1.15 8.36
CA PRO A 77 18.73 1.59 7.09
C PRO A 77 17.54 2.51 7.36
N VAL A 78 17.21 3.33 6.37
CA VAL A 78 15.99 4.16 6.40
C VAL A 78 14.74 3.31 6.62
N ILE A 79 13.82 3.80 7.46
CA ILE A 79 12.53 3.14 7.71
C ILE A 79 11.71 3.12 6.42
N THR A 80 11.16 1.97 6.10
CA THR A 80 10.30 1.80 4.94
C THR A 80 8.89 1.36 5.36
N GLU A 81 7.91 1.72 4.56
CA GLU A 81 6.54 1.22 4.75
C GLU A 81 6.51 -0.32 4.81
N LYS A 82 7.31 -0.98 3.96
CA LYS A 82 7.42 -2.44 3.95
C LYS A 82 7.88 -3.01 5.29
N LEU A 83 8.82 -2.34 5.96
CA LEU A 83 9.25 -2.76 7.30
C LEU A 83 8.08 -2.70 8.28
N ILE A 84 7.36 -1.59 8.31
CA ILE A 84 6.21 -1.41 9.21
C ILE A 84 5.09 -2.42 8.91
N GLN A 85 4.82 -2.68 7.63
CA GLN A 85 3.87 -3.71 7.23
C GLN A 85 4.30 -5.12 7.69
N SER A 86 5.60 -5.43 7.61
CA SER A 86 6.14 -6.71 8.08
C SER A 86 6.02 -6.87 9.59
N VAL A 87 6.28 -5.81 10.36
CA VAL A 87 6.10 -5.77 11.82
C VAL A 87 4.63 -6.02 12.18
N LYS A 88 3.71 -5.36 11.49
CA LYS A 88 2.27 -5.59 11.64
C LYS A 88 1.88 -7.03 11.30
N ALA A 89 2.39 -7.58 10.20
CA ALA A 89 2.13 -8.95 9.78
C ALA A 89 2.67 -10.00 10.76
N ALA A 90 3.74 -9.66 11.49
CA ALA A 90 4.28 -10.49 12.58
C ALA A 90 3.42 -10.48 13.85
N GLY A 91 2.32 -9.72 13.88
CA GLY A 91 1.35 -9.69 14.98
C GLY A 91 1.53 -8.58 16.01
N PHE A 92 2.48 -7.66 15.80
CA PHE A 92 2.60 -6.47 16.64
C PHE A 92 1.46 -5.49 16.39
N LYS A 93 0.84 -5.02 17.46
CA LYS A 93 -0.34 -4.14 17.39
C LYS A 93 -0.03 -2.68 17.70
N SER A 94 1.09 -2.44 18.39
CA SER A 94 1.54 -1.10 18.75
C SER A 94 3.02 -0.92 18.46
N ILE A 95 3.43 0.33 18.28
CA ILE A 95 4.83 0.70 18.03
C ILE A 95 5.23 1.85 18.94
N ARG A 96 6.39 1.74 19.56
CA ARG A 96 7.05 2.84 20.26
C ARG A 96 8.06 3.48 19.32
N ILE A 97 8.00 4.77 19.16
CA ILE A 97 8.88 5.55 18.28
C ILE A 97 9.67 6.52 19.15
N PRO A 98 10.92 6.20 19.54
CA PRO A 98 11.79 7.17 20.18
C PRO A 98 12.21 8.26 19.20
N VAL A 99 12.27 9.49 19.66
CA VAL A 99 12.65 10.64 18.82
C VAL A 99 13.54 11.58 19.62
N SER A 100 14.63 12.04 19.02
CA SER A 100 15.47 13.10 19.54
C SER A 100 15.13 14.43 18.89
N TYR A 101 14.91 15.44 19.70
CA TYR A 101 14.67 16.81 19.25
C TYR A 101 15.83 17.69 19.66
N PHE A 102 16.58 18.19 18.69
CA PHE A 102 17.62 19.19 18.93
C PHE A 102 17.21 20.49 18.26
N ALA A 103 17.07 21.54 19.06
CA ALA A 103 16.99 22.87 18.53
C ALA A 103 18.43 23.32 18.21
N LYS A 104 18.72 23.63 16.95
CA LYS A 104 19.90 24.40 16.61
C LYS A 104 19.78 25.75 17.33
N ARG A 105 20.65 25.96 18.33
CA ARG A 105 20.86 27.29 18.90
C ARG A 105 21.82 28.06 18.04
#